data_be3260d3b8ff0a46d939366a6e406d79
#
_entry.id   be3260d3b8ff0a46d939366a6e406d79
#
_cell.length_a   1.000
_cell.length_b   1.000
_cell.length_c   1.000
_cell.angle_alpha   90.00
_cell.angle_beta   90.00
_cell.angle_gamma   90.00
#
_symmetry.space_group_name_H-M   'P 1'
#
loop_
_entity.id
_entity.type
_entity.pdbx_description
1 polymer ?
#
loop_
_entity_poly.entity_id
_entity_poly.type
_entity_poly.pdbx_seq_one_letter_code
_entity_poly.pdbx_strand_id
1 'polypeptide(L)'
;VSMPDDFDRVVFELASRAPAHNDRAVEGMIPEPTTWAPVDLAPVVLRDATVDPPSVLARSDGVYLLYPSRVHAFQGEPESLKSWAAQLAAMQVISWGDDVLYIDFEDTEVGVVSRLRAMGLAAGSIASHLVYIRPDEPLRMRHNALTPAGVEFENLLARRSFALCVIDGVTEAMAIEGLDLLSNADVATWIRRLPRPIAEKGAAVVVLDHVPKDRTNQGRYAIGAQHKLATLTGAAYKFSVKSPLARATGTTPVEARVIMTVEKDRPGFVRARAIDGKIAELRITSWPEGNVSASLEPPTEGPDADSEVAYRILEFLAHYDGSPKNGVEHGVEGNATAIRNALRWAVDQRWVRVEQKGNRHLLHLTDLGRAQLGGTGDER
;
A
#
# COMPACT_ATOMS: atom_id res chain seq x y z
N VAL A 1 -34.92 14.69 17.30
CA VAL A 1 -34.54 14.01 18.53
C VAL A 1 -33.81 15.04 19.37
N SER A 2 -34.46 15.51 20.47
CA SER A 2 -33.87 16.49 21.40
C SER A 2 -32.70 15.86 22.14
N MET A 3 -31.58 16.58 22.20
CA MET A 3 -30.44 16.23 23.03
C MET A 3 -30.83 16.19 24.52
N PRO A 4 -30.27 15.28 25.33
CA PRO A 4 -30.55 15.26 26.76
C PRO A 4 -29.87 16.45 27.45
N ASP A 5 -30.59 17.06 28.41
CA ASP A 5 -30.16 18.21 29.24
C ASP A 5 -28.89 17.95 30.10
N ASP A 6 -28.37 16.75 30.11
CA ASP A 6 -27.16 16.35 30.85
C ASP A 6 -25.83 16.72 30.14
N PHE A 7 -25.86 17.07 28.85
CA PHE A 7 -24.63 17.32 28.08
C PHE A 7 -23.92 18.62 28.52
N ASP A 8 -24.67 19.69 28.71
CA ASP A 8 -24.12 20.97 29.16
C ASP A 8 -23.57 20.91 30.58
N ARG A 9 -24.14 20.06 31.40
CA ARG A 9 -23.68 19.86 32.79
C ARG A 9 -22.36 19.09 32.84
N VAL A 10 -22.19 18.08 31.99
CA VAL A 10 -20.93 17.32 31.88
C VAL A 10 -19.80 18.19 31.32
N VAL A 11 -20.08 19.04 30.33
CA VAL A 11 -19.10 19.99 29.77
C VAL A 11 -18.68 21.02 30.80
N PHE A 12 -19.61 21.52 31.62
CA PHE A 12 -19.30 22.49 32.70
C PHE A 12 -18.52 21.84 33.83
N GLU A 13 -18.81 20.60 34.22
CA GLU A 13 -18.05 19.85 35.22
C GLU A 13 -16.64 19.49 34.76
N LEU A 14 -16.45 19.20 33.51
CA LEU A 14 -15.13 18.92 32.93
C LEU A 14 -14.27 20.21 32.82
N ALA A 15 -14.90 21.32 32.47
CA ALA A 15 -14.22 22.62 32.41
C ALA A 15 -13.81 23.15 33.81
N SER A 16 -14.58 22.82 34.86
CA SER A 16 -14.28 23.20 36.23
C SER A 16 -13.26 22.30 36.94
N ARG A 17 -12.90 21.16 36.35
CA ARG A 17 -11.86 20.24 36.85
C ARG A 17 -10.48 20.47 36.25
N ALA A 18 -10.28 21.52 35.44
CA ALA A 18 -8.95 21.93 35.04
C ALA A 18 -8.07 22.16 36.29
N PRO A 19 -6.92 21.47 36.43
CA PRO A 19 -6.05 21.71 37.58
C PRO A 19 -5.65 23.17 37.60
N ALA A 20 -5.81 23.83 38.77
CA ALA A 20 -5.34 25.19 38.98
C ALA A 20 -3.86 25.26 38.59
N HIS A 21 -3.55 26.01 37.55
CA HIS A 21 -2.17 26.28 37.15
C HIS A 21 -1.47 26.97 38.34
N ASN A 22 -0.44 26.33 38.83
CA ASN A 22 0.39 26.89 39.89
C ASN A 22 1.32 27.89 39.20
N ASP A 23 0.83 29.13 39.04
CA ASP A 23 1.55 30.26 38.44
C ASP A 23 2.69 30.73 39.38
N ARG A 24 3.72 29.92 39.47
CA ARG A 24 5.06 30.42 39.75
C ARG A 24 5.83 30.45 38.42
N ALA A 25 5.47 31.43 37.60
CA ALA A 25 6.26 31.79 36.44
C ALA A 25 7.66 32.24 36.90
N VAL A 26 8.66 31.49 36.50
CA VAL A 26 10.04 31.99 36.48
C VAL A 26 10.06 33.01 35.34
N GLU A 27 10.08 34.29 35.68
CA GLU A 27 10.23 35.39 34.73
C GLU A 27 11.51 35.18 33.92
N GLY A 28 11.38 35.04 32.58
CA GLY A 28 12.48 35.21 31.65
C GLY A 28 12.69 34.16 30.54
N MET A 29 12.02 33.02 30.56
CA MET A 29 12.11 32.06 29.44
C MET A 29 10.71 31.66 28.98
N ILE A 30 10.32 32.12 27.79
CA ILE A 30 9.21 31.47 27.06
C ILE A 30 9.74 30.08 26.68
N PRO A 31 9.21 28.98 27.26
CA PRO A 31 9.69 27.67 26.93
C PRO A 31 9.37 27.41 25.45
N GLU A 32 10.36 26.93 24.70
CA GLU A 32 10.15 26.44 23.34
C GLU A 32 8.96 25.46 23.35
N PRO A 33 8.04 25.53 22.38
CA PRO A 33 6.89 24.66 22.33
C PRO A 33 7.34 23.19 22.30
N THR A 34 6.95 22.44 23.32
CA THR A 34 7.31 21.03 23.45
C THR A 34 6.21 20.12 22.89
N THR A 35 6.61 19.05 22.20
CA THR A 35 5.67 18.00 21.73
C THR A 35 5.09 17.14 22.85
N TRP A 36 5.52 17.32 24.09
CA TRP A 36 4.99 16.68 25.29
C TRP A 36 3.86 17.48 25.97
N ALA A 37 3.53 18.66 25.44
CA ALA A 37 2.39 19.42 25.92
C ALA A 37 1.08 18.67 25.61
N PRO A 38 0.09 18.66 26.54
CA PRO A 38 -1.22 18.10 26.27
C PRO A 38 -1.89 18.81 25.07
N VAL A 39 -2.55 18.03 24.23
CA VAL A 39 -3.36 18.57 23.12
C VAL A 39 -4.73 18.95 23.65
N ASP A 40 -5.20 20.16 23.31
CA ASP A 40 -6.59 20.53 23.53
C ASP A 40 -7.52 19.73 22.61
N LEU A 41 -8.35 18.87 23.19
CA LEU A 41 -9.28 18.02 22.46
C LEU A 41 -10.65 18.67 22.21
N ALA A 42 -10.94 19.83 22.84
CA ALA A 42 -12.23 20.48 22.70
C ALA A 42 -12.58 20.81 21.22
N PRO A 43 -11.67 21.31 20.38
CA PRO A 43 -11.97 21.56 18.97
C PRO A 43 -12.29 20.27 18.18
N VAL A 44 -11.69 19.14 18.56
CA VAL A 44 -11.91 17.84 17.91
C VAL A 44 -13.29 17.30 18.27
N VAL A 45 -13.64 17.36 19.55
CA VAL A 45 -14.93 16.88 20.07
C VAL A 45 -16.09 17.73 19.57
N LEU A 46 -15.95 19.07 19.63
CA LEU A 46 -17.02 20.02 19.26
C LEU A 46 -17.31 20.03 17.74
N ARG A 47 -16.33 19.65 16.90
CA ARG A 47 -16.52 19.58 15.45
C ARG A 47 -17.01 18.21 14.98
N ASP A 48 -17.22 17.27 15.89
CA ASP A 48 -17.52 15.87 15.54
C ASP A 48 -16.52 15.32 14.49
N ALA A 49 -15.25 15.61 14.71
CA ALA A 49 -14.20 15.33 13.75
C ALA A 49 -14.02 13.83 13.57
N THR A 50 -14.22 13.37 12.37
CA THR A 50 -14.00 11.98 11.94
C THR A 50 -12.66 11.85 11.21
N VAL A 51 -12.18 10.63 11.10
CA VAL A 51 -11.00 10.34 10.27
C VAL A 51 -11.36 10.54 8.80
N ASP A 52 -10.55 11.34 8.08
CA ASP A 52 -10.75 11.57 6.66
C ASP A 52 -10.68 10.24 5.87
N PRO A 53 -11.63 10.00 4.95
CA PRO A 53 -11.58 8.86 4.06
C PRO A 53 -10.41 9.00 3.06
N PRO A 54 -10.01 7.92 2.37
CA PRO A 54 -9.01 8.02 1.31
C PRO A 54 -9.52 8.90 0.17
N SER A 55 -8.65 9.75 -0.39
CA SER A 55 -8.98 10.72 -1.45
C SER A 55 -7.95 10.78 -2.58
N VAL A 56 -6.88 10.00 -2.51
CA VAL A 56 -5.82 9.94 -3.51
C VAL A 56 -5.69 8.52 -4.04
N LEU A 57 -5.27 8.37 -5.30
CA LEU A 57 -5.18 7.12 -6.06
C LEU A 57 -6.54 6.45 -6.24
N ALA A 58 -7.26 6.91 -7.23
CA ALA A 58 -8.59 6.41 -7.59
C ALA A 58 -8.53 5.12 -8.41
N ARG A 59 -9.41 4.18 -8.08
CA ARG A 59 -9.80 3.08 -8.97
C ARG A 59 -10.82 3.57 -10.01
N SER A 60 -11.02 2.78 -11.06
CA SER A 60 -12.00 3.08 -12.13
C SER A 60 -13.47 3.18 -11.64
N ASP A 61 -13.79 2.56 -10.50
CA ASP A 61 -15.10 2.61 -9.84
C ASP A 61 -15.24 3.76 -8.81
N GLY A 62 -14.27 4.67 -8.73
CA GLY A 62 -14.29 5.82 -7.84
C GLY A 62 -13.86 5.54 -6.39
N VAL A 63 -13.38 4.35 -6.07
CA VAL A 63 -12.80 4.05 -4.76
C VAL A 63 -11.37 4.56 -4.70
N TYR A 64 -11.05 5.34 -3.66
CA TYR A 64 -9.70 5.85 -3.41
C TYR A 64 -8.92 4.95 -2.45
N LEU A 65 -7.59 4.93 -2.59
CA LEU A 65 -6.73 4.01 -1.83
C LEU A 65 -5.78 4.68 -0.84
N LEU A 66 -5.47 5.97 -0.99
CA LEU A 66 -4.52 6.68 -0.14
C LEU A 66 -5.22 7.77 0.66
N TYR A 67 -4.94 7.80 1.95
CA TYR A 67 -5.46 8.78 2.89
C TYR A 67 -4.59 10.04 2.90
N PRO A 68 -5.17 11.24 2.92
CA PRO A 68 -4.41 12.46 3.17
C PRO A 68 -3.80 12.43 4.58
N SER A 69 -2.71 13.15 4.77
CA SER A 69 -2.02 13.29 6.07
C SER A 69 -1.52 11.98 6.68
N ARG A 70 -1.29 10.94 5.84
CA ARG A 70 -0.86 9.61 6.32
C ARG A 70 0.27 9.02 5.49
N VAL A 71 1.03 8.13 6.12
CA VAL A 71 2.14 7.39 5.50
C VAL A 71 1.65 6.01 5.10
N HIS A 72 1.82 5.67 3.83
CA HIS A 72 1.46 4.42 3.16
C HIS A 72 2.70 3.69 2.67
N ALA A 73 2.57 2.42 2.35
CA ALA A 73 3.64 1.65 1.70
C ALA A 73 3.12 0.84 0.52
N PHE A 74 3.88 0.85 -0.58
CA PHE A 74 3.78 -0.10 -1.67
C PHE A 74 4.92 -1.11 -1.56
N GLN A 75 4.59 -2.37 -1.37
CA GLN A 75 5.55 -3.44 -1.09
C GLN A 75 5.46 -4.52 -2.17
N GLY A 76 6.59 -5.02 -2.61
CA GLY A 76 6.65 -6.10 -3.59
C GLY A 76 8.06 -6.37 -4.07
N GLU A 77 8.22 -7.44 -4.83
CA GLU A 77 9.50 -7.79 -5.44
C GLU A 77 9.99 -6.71 -6.41
N PRO A 78 11.26 -6.67 -6.78
CA PRO A 78 11.71 -5.89 -7.93
C PRO A 78 10.84 -6.17 -9.16
N GLU A 79 10.62 -5.17 -10.00
CA GLU A 79 9.78 -5.23 -11.21
C GLU A 79 8.28 -5.54 -10.95
N SER A 80 7.81 -5.40 -9.70
CA SER A 80 6.39 -5.59 -9.36
C SER A 80 5.50 -4.39 -9.71
N LEU A 81 6.01 -3.41 -10.44
CA LEU A 81 5.31 -2.23 -10.95
C LEU A 81 4.81 -1.25 -9.87
N LYS A 82 5.44 -1.27 -8.68
CA LYS A 82 5.16 -0.31 -7.58
C LYS A 82 5.33 1.14 -8.03
N SER A 83 6.46 1.45 -8.69
CA SER A 83 6.75 2.80 -9.18
C SER A 83 5.74 3.25 -10.24
N TRP A 84 5.23 2.35 -11.09
CA TRP A 84 4.14 2.64 -12.02
C TRP A 84 2.84 3.00 -11.31
N ALA A 85 2.49 2.29 -10.23
CA ALA A 85 1.31 2.61 -9.43
C ALA A 85 1.45 3.97 -8.72
N ALA A 86 2.65 4.28 -8.20
CA ALA A 86 2.94 5.57 -7.60
C ALA A 86 2.90 6.71 -8.63
N GLN A 87 3.40 6.46 -9.84
CA GLN A 87 3.34 7.42 -10.95
C GLN A 87 1.92 7.57 -11.50
N LEU A 88 1.09 6.53 -11.47
CA LEU A 88 -0.35 6.64 -11.76
C LEU A 88 -1.04 7.56 -10.73
N ALA A 89 -0.72 7.42 -9.43
CA ALA A 89 -1.22 8.34 -8.40
C ALA A 89 -0.75 9.78 -8.67
N ALA A 90 0.52 9.97 -9.01
CA ALA A 90 1.06 11.29 -9.38
C ALA A 90 0.35 11.88 -10.60
N MET A 91 0.13 11.07 -11.64
CA MET A 91 -0.59 11.47 -12.86
C MET A 91 -2.01 11.93 -12.54
N GLN A 92 -2.75 11.19 -11.70
CA GLN A 92 -4.10 11.57 -11.28
C GLN A 92 -4.10 12.90 -10.51
N VAL A 93 -3.22 13.06 -9.51
CA VAL A 93 -3.11 14.27 -8.69
C VAL A 93 -2.77 15.49 -9.54
N ILE A 94 -1.78 15.38 -10.43
CA ILE A 94 -1.40 16.46 -11.34
C ILE A 94 -2.54 16.80 -12.31
N SER A 95 -3.31 15.80 -12.76
CA SER A 95 -4.48 16.03 -13.62
C SER A 95 -5.61 16.78 -12.93
N TRP A 96 -5.70 16.70 -11.59
CA TRP A 96 -6.63 17.48 -10.77
C TRP A 96 -6.14 18.91 -10.50
N GLY A 97 -4.89 19.24 -10.87
CA GLY A 97 -4.28 20.54 -10.65
C GLY A 97 -3.57 20.68 -9.31
N ASP A 98 -3.34 19.58 -8.62
CA ASP A 98 -2.66 19.53 -7.33
C ASP A 98 -1.17 19.19 -7.49
N ASP A 99 -0.36 19.56 -6.48
CA ASP A 99 1.07 19.39 -6.50
C ASP A 99 1.51 18.03 -5.95
N VAL A 100 2.52 17.46 -6.61
CA VAL A 100 3.18 16.21 -6.25
C VAL A 100 4.64 16.45 -5.91
N LEU A 101 5.10 15.92 -4.77
CA LEU A 101 6.51 15.81 -4.43
C LEU A 101 6.97 14.37 -4.74
N TYR A 102 7.97 14.23 -5.60
CA TYR A 102 8.58 12.94 -5.94
C TYR A 102 10.04 12.94 -5.49
N ILE A 103 10.35 12.15 -4.47
CA ILE A 103 11.71 11.97 -3.94
C ILE A 103 12.20 10.61 -4.42
N ASP A 104 13.19 10.61 -5.30
CA ASP A 104 13.64 9.44 -6.04
C ASP A 104 15.09 9.11 -5.70
N PHE A 105 15.31 7.92 -5.19
CA PHE A 105 16.62 7.40 -4.84
C PHE A 105 17.11 6.32 -5.83
N GLU A 106 16.24 5.87 -6.76
CA GLU A 106 16.53 4.72 -7.62
C GLU A 106 16.61 5.05 -9.11
N ASP A 107 15.74 5.95 -9.60
CA ASP A 107 15.65 6.28 -11.05
C ASP A 107 16.15 7.70 -11.34
N THR A 108 15.80 8.23 -12.48
CA THR A 108 16.14 9.56 -12.95
C THR A 108 14.88 10.36 -13.29
N GLU A 109 15.01 11.68 -13.27
CA GLU A 109 13.96 12.61 -13.69
C GLU A 109 13.46 12.31 -15.11
N VAL A 110 14.37 11.90 -16.01
CA VAL A 110 14.02 11.51 -17.38
C VAL A 110 13.13 10.26 -17.39
N GLY A 111 13.43 9.25 -16.55
CA GLY A 111 12.66 8.04 -16.41
C GLY A 111 11.24 8.33 -15.94
N VAL A 112 11.08 9.10 -14.87
CA VAL A 112 9.77 9.46 -14.30
C VAL A 112 8.96 10.32 -15.27
N VAL A 113 9.56 11.40 -15.82
CA VAL A 113 8.86 12.31 -16.74
C VAL A 113 8.44 11.59 -18.03
N SER A 114 9.28 10.71 -18.58
CA SER A 114 8.94 9.96 -19.80
C SER A 114 7.73 9.03 -19.60
N ARG A 115 7.62 8.37 -18.44
CA ARG A 115 6.48 7.51 -18.11
C ARG A 115 5.20 8.33 -17.90
N LEU A 116 5.26 9.46 -17.19
CA LEU A 116 4.12 10.36 -17.01
C LEU A 116 3.62 10.89 -18.36
N ARG A 117 4.54 11.24 -19.28
CA ARG A 117 4.18 11.64 -20.65
C ARG A 117 3.58 10.51 -21.46
N ALA A 118 4.14 9.29 -21.35
CA ALA A 118 3.60 8.12 -22.01
C ALA A 118 2.17 7.80 -21.56
N MET A 119 1.84 8.09 -20.29
CA MET A 119 0.48 8.01 -19.73
C MET A 119 -0.43 9.18 -20.16
N GLY A 120 0.04 10.11 -20.98
CA GLY A 120 -0.77 11.19 -21.55
C GLY A 120 -0.72 12.52 -20.81
N LEU A 121 0.11 12.67 -19.76
CA LEU A 121 0.18 13.92 -19.02
C LEU A 121 0.90 15.01 -19.85
N ALA A 122 0.31 16.20 -19.90
CA ALA A 122 0.88 17.32 -20.65
C ALA A 122 2.18 17.81 -20.01
N ALA A 123 3.17 18.17 -20.83
CA ALA A 123 4.47 18.66 -20.35
C ALA A 123 4.34 19.89 -19.43
N GLY A 124 3.43 20.82 -19.76
CA GLY A 124 3.14 21.99 -18.93
C GLY A 124 2.62 21.64 -17.55
N SER A 125 1.71 20.67 -17.44
CA SER A 125 1.18 20.20 -16.15
C SER A 125 2.27 19.55 -15.31
N ILE A 126 3.14 18.72 -15.91
CA ILE A 126 4.29 18.14 -15.22
C ILE A 126 5.21 19.24 -14.67
N ALA A 127 5.58 20.21 -15.50
CA ALA A 127 6.48 21.29 -15.10
C ALA A 127 5.91 22.19 -14.00
N SER A 128 4.58 22.35 -13.94
CA SER A 128 3.91 23.20 -12.95
C SER A 128 3.67 22.50 -11.62
N HIS A 129 3.34 21.20 -11.64
CA HIS A 129 2.80 20.48 -10.51
C HIS A 129 3.68 19.35 -9.98
N LEU A 130 4.76 18.95 -10.70
CA LEU A 130 5.71 17.95 -10.20
C LEU A 130 6.95 18.64 -9.63
N VAL A 131 7.20 18.46 -8.35
CA VAL A 131 8.49 18.74 -7.73
C VAL A 131 9.25 17.43 -7.62
N TYR A 132 10.36 17.32 -8.33
CA TYR A 132 11.21 16.14 -8.34
C TYR A 132 12.52 16.42 -7.61
N ILE A 133 12.89 15.54 -6.68
CA ILE A 133 14.13 15.63 -5.91
C ILE A 133 14.85 14.29 -6.03
N ARG A 134 16.15 14.34 -6.30
CA ARG A 134 17.05 13.19 -6.32
C ARG A 134 18.18 13.41 -5.31
N PRO A 135 17.97 12.99 -4.05
CA PRO A 135 18.95 13.25 -3.00
C PRO A 135 20.17 12.32 -3.12
N ASP A 136 21.34 12.85 -2.80
CA ASP A 136 22.60 12.10 -2.63
C ASP A 136 23.30 12.44 -1.30
N GLU A 137 22.68 13.25 -0.45
CA GLU A 137 23.17 13.66 0.86
C GLU A 137 22.09 13.59 1.94
N PRO A 138 22.45 13.38 3.24
CA PRO A 138 21.47 13.25 4.30
C PRO A 138 20.83 14.60 4.66
N LEU A 139 19.57 14.55 5.13
CA LEU A 139 18.87 15.72 5.66
C LEU A 139 19.38 16.14 7.03
N ARG A 140 19.98 15.24 7.81
CA ARG A 140 20.40 15.49 9.18
C ARG A 140 21.82 14.99 9.45
N MET A 141 22.54 15.77 10.24
CA MET A 141 23.84 15.37 10.82
C MET A 141 23.66 14.34 11.94
N ARG A 142 24.78 13.71 12.37
CA ARG A 142 24.79 12.72 13.47
C ARG A 142 24.14 13.18 14.76
N HIS A 143 24.20 14.49 15.07
CA HIS A 143 23.61 15.10 16.28
C HIS A 143 22.18 15.62 16.04
N ASN A 144 21.49 15.12 15.02
CA ASN A 144 20.12 15.48 14.64
C ASN A 144 19.95 16.94 14.14
N ALA A 145 21.00 17.74 14.04
CA ALA A 145 20.95 19.05 13.40
C ALA A 145 20.69 18.90 11.89
N LEU A 146 19.96 19.84 11.30
CA LEU A 146 19.75 19.87 9.85
C LEU A 146 21.07 20.14 9.11
N THR A 147 21.23 19.48 7.99
CA THR A 147 22.22 19.86 6.98
C THR A 147 21.71 21.07 6.17
N PRO A 148 22.53 21.71 5.33
CA PRO A 148 22.04 22.71 4.40
C PRO A 148 20.89 22.19 3.52
N ALA A 149 20.98 20.95 3.00
CA ALA A 149 19.91 20.29 2.26
C ALA A 149 18.66 20.09 3.10
N GLY A 150 18.80 19.72 4.38
CA GLY A 150 17.68 19.60 5.30
C GLY A 150 16.96 20.93 5.53
N VAL A 151 17.69 22.03 5.66
CA VAL A 151 17.11 23.39 5.77
C VAL A 151 16.35 23.77 4.50
N GLU A 152 16.93 23.52 3.31
CA GLU A 152 16.27 23.79 2.05
C GLU A 152 15.00 22.97 1.87
N PHE A 153 15.04 21.70 2.24
CA PHE A 153 13.89 20.80 2.20
C PHE A 153 12.76 21.27 3.16
N GLU A 154 13.07 21.66 4.37
CA GLU A 154 12.06 22.21 5.30
C GLU A 154 11.47 23.53 4.77
N ASN A 155 12.28 24.37 4.15
CA ASN A 155 11.81 25.60 3.48
C ASN A 155 10.90 25.30 2.29
N LEU A 156 11.18 24.26 1.50
CA LEU A 156 10.28 23.80 0.43
C LEU A 156 8.92 23.40 1.01
N LEU A 157 8.90 22.56 2.05
CA LEU A 157 7.68 22.12 2.71
C LEU A 157 6.92 23.24 3.45
N ALA A 158 7.57 24.34 3.79
CA ALA A 158 6.94 25.51 4.37
C ALA A 158 6.26 26.40 3.33
N ARG A 159 6.78 26.41 2.09
CA ARG A 159 6.31 27.30 1.02
C ARG A 159 5.31 26.65 0.05
N ARG A 160 5.27 25.32 -0.01
CA ARG A 160 4.46 24.57 -0.97
C ARG A 160 3.73 23.42 -0.29
N SER A 161 2.43 23.30 -0.55
CA SER A 161 1.62 22.18 -0.09
C SER A 161 1.57 21.11 -1.18
N PHE A 162 1.60 19.85 -0.78
CA PHE A 162 1.55 18.70 -1.69
C PHE A 162 0.37 17.81 -1.31
N ALA A 163 -0.40 17.38 -2.31
CA ALA A 163 -1.47 16.39 -2.10
C ALA A 163 -0.90 14.98 -2.04
N LEU A 164 0.20 14.71 -2.75
CA LEU A 164 0.89 13.42 -2.76
C LEU A 164 2.40 13.64 -2.61
N CYS A 165 3.03 12.79 -1.81
CA CYS A 165 4.48 12.60 -1.83
C CYS A 165 4.80 11.14 -2.12
N VAL A 166 5.64 10.88 -3.11
CA VAL A 166 6.23 9.57 -3.42
C VAL A 166 7.67 9.57 -2.94
N ILE A 167 8.06 8.52 -2.20
CA ILE A 167 9.45 8.26 -1.80
C ILE A 167 9.83 6.91 -2.41
N ASP A 168 10.58 6.95 -3.51
CA ASP A 168 10.97 5.76 -4.28
C ASP A 168 12.39 5.33 -3.90
N GLY A 169 12.46 4.15 -3.23
CA GLY A 169 13.70 3.57 -2.73
C GLY A 169 13.92 3.76 -1.22
N VAL A 170 13.16 3.02 -0.36
CA VAL A 170 13.33 3.08 1.11
C VAL A 170 14.74 2.67 1.54
N THR A 171 15.32 1.66 0.88
CA THR A 171 16.65 1.14 1.22
C THR A 171 17.73 2.20 1.05
N GLU A 172 17.75 2.86 -0.10
CA GLU A 172 18.70 3.91 -0.45
C GLU A 172 18.47 5.16 0.40
N ALA A 173 17.21 5.52 0.63
CA ALA A 173 16.84 6.65 1.49
C ALA A 173 17.35 6.47 2.93
N MET A 174 17.26 5.28 3.49
CA MET A 174 17.80 4.98 4.82
C MET A 174 19.32 4.92 4.83
N ALA A 175 19.93 4.36 3.78
CA ALA A 175 21.39 4.26 3.66
C ALA A 175 22.08 5.63 3.62
N ILE A 176 21.52 6.61 2.87
CA ILE A 176 22.02 7.99 2.84
C ILE A 176 21.97 8.64 4.23
N GLU A 177 20.92 8.39 5.01
CA GLU A 177 20.81 8.86 6.39
C GLU A 177 21.72 8.09 7.38
N GLY A 178 22.46 7.08 6.91
CA GLY A 178 23.33 6.23 7.75
C GLY A 178 22.54 5.33 8.71
N LEU A 179 21.32 4.94 8.33
CA LEU A 179 20.39 4.14 9.13
C LEU A 179 20.35 2.69 8.61
N ASP A 180 20.27 1.72 9.55
CA ASP A 180 20.19 0.31 9.22
C ASP A 180 18.73 -0.12 8.96
N LEU A 181 18.48 -0.65 7.77
CA LEU A 181 17.19 -1.16 7.33
C LEU A 181 16.65 -2.31 8.20
N LEU A 182 17.52 -3.07 8.85
CA LEU A 182 17.17 -4.19 9.72
C LEU A 182 16.94 -3.76 11.19
N SER A 183 17.33 -2.54 11.54
CA SER A 183 17.11 -1.95 12.86
C SER A 183 15.71 -1.33 12.96
N ASN A 184 14.88 -1.88 13.83
CA ASN A 184 13.56 -1.33 14.12
C ASN A 184 13.60 0.14 14.61
N ALA A 185 14.63 0.48 15.39
CA ALA A 185 14.84 1.83 15.90
C ALA A 185 15.19 2.81 14.77
N ASP A 186 16.00 2.37 13.80
CA ASP A 186 16.39 3.20 12.66
C ASP A 186 15.25 3.39 11.67
N VAL A 187 14.46 2.35 11.40
CA VAL A 187 13.22 2.46 10.63
C VAL A 187 12.26 3.47 11.26
N ALA A 188 12.02 3.38 12.57
CA ALA A 188 11.17 4.34 13.28
C ALA A 188 11.75 5.77 13.25
N THR A 189 13.07 5.89 13.31
CA THR A 189 13.77 7.17 13.21
C THR A 189 13.61 7.77 11.81
N TRP A 190 13.81 6.99 10.76
CA TRP A 190 13.62 7.43 9.38
C TRP A 190 12.19 7.90 9.11
N ILE A 191 11.19 7.12 9.51
CA ILE A 191 9.77 7.50 9.37
C ILE A 191 9.47 8.83 10.05
N ARG A 192 10.04 9.08 11.23
CA ARG A 192 9.87 10.36 11.96
C ARG A 192 10.59 11.53 11.32
N ARG A 193 11.70 11.27 10.61
CA ARG A 193 12.53 12.33 10.02
C ARG A 193 12.07 12.77 8.64
N LEU A 194 11.52 11.87 7.83
CA LEU A 194 11.18 12.16 6.44
C LEU A 194 9.68 11.94 6.13
N PRO A 195 9.12 10.71 6.10
CA PRO A 195 7.73 10.53 5.65
C PRO A 195 6.69 11.22 6.53
N ARG A 196 6.84 11.15 7.87
CA ARG A 196 5.84 11.68 8.80
C ARG A 196 5.71 13.20 8.74
N PRO A 197 6.78 14.03 8.78
CA PRO A 197 6.67 15.49 8.68
C PRO A 197 5.98 15.94 7.39
N ILE A 198 6.19 15.24 6.28
CA ILE A 198 5.51 15.52 5.02
C ILE A 198 4.02 15.20 5.12
N ALA A 199 3.67 14.06 5.71
CA ALA A 199 2.28 13.66 5.92
C ALA A 199 1.54 14.63 6.86
N GLU A 200 2.17 15.10 7.93
CA GLU A 200 1.62 16.07 8.88
C GLU A 200 1.28 17.43 8.23
N LYS A 201 1.86 17.73 7.05
CA LYS A 201 1.53 18.90 6.23
C LYS A 201 0.36 18.68 5.25
N GLY A 202 -0.30 17.52 5.29
CA GLY A 202 -1.50 17.23 4.51
C GLY A 202 -1.30 16.18 3.41
N ALA A 203 -0.08 15.92 2.97
CA ALA A 203 0.18 15.00 1.88
C ALA A 203 -0.20 13.55 2.21
N ALA A 204 -0.73 12.82 1.23
CA ALA A 204 -0.67 11.37 1.22
C ALA A 204 0.77 10.96 0.88
N VAL A 205 1.49 10.33 1.80
CA VAL A 205 2.88 9.90 1.57
C VAL A 205 2.90 8.42 1.24
N VAL A 206 3.55 8.04 0.14
CA VAL A 206 3.73 6.65 -0.29
C VAL A 206 5.22 6.33 -0.33
N VAL A 207 5.63 5.34 0.45
CA VAL A 207 6.99 4.82 0.40
C VAL A 207 7.01 3.51 -0.39
N LEU A 208 7.99 3.35 -1.29
CA LEU A 208 8.15 2.15 -2.10
C LEU A 208 9.24 1.28 -1.49
N ASP A 209 8.87 0.04 -1.12
CA ASP A 209 9.75 -0.88 -0.42
C ASP A 209 9.86 -2.23 -1.14
N HIS A 210 11.07 -2.78 -1.18
CA HIS A 210 11.32 -4.09 -1.77
C HIS A 210 11.17 -5.21 -0.74
N VAL A 211 10.39 -6.23 -1.09
CA VAL A 211 10.25 -7.45 -0.28
C VAL A 211 11.12 -8.54 -0.92
N PRO A 212 11.98 -9.23 -0.13
CA PRO A 212 12.82 -10.32 -0.63
C PRO A 212 11.98 -11.48 -1.20
N LYS A 213 12.47 -12.11 -2.28
CA LYS A 213 11.85 -13.28 -2.94
C LYS A 213 11.78 -14.52 -2.05
N ASP A 214 12.70 -14.68 -1.12
CA ASP A 214 12.88 -15.93 -0.38
C ASP A 214 12.03 -16.02 0.88
N ARG A 215 10.99 -16.86 0.82
CA ARG A 215 10.11 -17.18 1.97
C ARG A 215 10.81 -18.06 3.02
N THR A 216 11.89 -18.75 2.71
CA THR A 216 12.57 -19.69 3.61
C THR A 216 13.47 -18.99 4.62
N ASN A 217 13.90 -17.75 4.35
CA ASN A 217 14.68 -16.89 5.26
C ASN A 217 13.82 -15.90 6.06
N GLN A 218 12.53 -16.08 6.14
CA GLN A 218 11.57 -15.14 6.77
C GLN A 218 11.77 -14.93 8.27
N GLY A 219 12.52 -15.77 8.98
CA GLY A 219 12.69 -15.66 10.44
C GLY A 219 13.34 -14.35 10.92
N ARG A 220 14.34 -13.81 10.21
CA ARG A 220 15.01 -12.53 10.53
C ARG A 220 14.39 -11.34 9.77
N TYR A 221 13.97 -11.56 8.52
CA TYR A 221 13.36 -10.51 7.68
C TYR A 221 11.89 -10.23 8.03
N ALA A 222 11.16 -11.23 8.57
CA ALA A 222 9.78 -11.04 9.03
C ALA A 222 9.67 -10.03 10.17
N ILE A 223 10.65 -9.95 11.07
CA ILE A 223 10.67 -9.01 12.20
C ILE A 223 10.82 -7.57 11.68
N GLY A 224 11.73 -7.30 10.77
CA GLY A 224 11.92 -5.97 10.17
C GLY A 224 10.69 -5.52 9.35
N ALA A 225 10.09 -6.41 8.56
CA ALA A 225 8.90 -6.12 7.77
C ALA A 225 7.68 -5.81 8.65
N GLN A 226 7.46 -6.54 9.74
CA GLN A 226 6.36 -6.29 10.67
C GLN A 226 6.49 -4.94 11.36
N HIS A 227 7.71 -4.53 11.74
CA HIS A 227 7.93 -3.24 12.37
C HIS A 227 7.74 -2.07 11.40
N LYS A 228 8.19 -2.20 10.16
CA LYS A 228 7.92 -1.23 9.10
C LYS A 228 6.42 -1.01 8.94
N LEU A 229 5.65 -2.09 8.85
CA LEU A 229 4.18 -2.01 8.80
C LEU A 229 3.59 -1.34 10.05
N ALA A 230 4.11 -1.62 11.25
CA ALA A 230 3.60 -1.05 12.50
C ALA A 230 3.69 0.48 12.54
N THR A 231 4.73 1.07 11.95
CA THR A 231 4.97 2.52 11.95
C THR A 231 4.10 3.32 10.98
N LEU A 232 3.51 2.67 9.97
CA LEU A 232 2.64 3.31 8.99
C LEU A 232 1.34 3.80 9.64
N THR A 233 0.87 4.97 9.23
CA THR A 233 -0.37 5.59 9.74
C THR A 233 -1.56 5.43 8.79
N GLY A 234 -1.32 5.13 7.51
CA GLY A 234 -2.29 4.84 6.47
C GLY A 234 -2.42 3.34 6.18
N ALA A 235 -2.39 2.98 4.90
CA ALA A 235 -2.49 1.62 4.41
C ALA A 235 -1.17 1.11 3.82
N ALA A 236 -0.98 -0.20 3.81
CA ALA A 236 0.11 -0.87 3.11
C ALA A 236 -0.46 -1.88 2.10
N TYR A 237 0.13 -1.90 0.93
CA TYR A 237 -0.29 -2.73 -0.18
C TYR A 237 0.85 -3.62 -0.66
N LYS A 238 0.56 -4.90 -0.83
CA LYS A 238 1.46 -5.85 -1.47
C LYS A 238 1.11 -5.97 -2.94
N PHE A 239 2.14 -5.91 -3.77
CA PHE A 239 2.06 -6.04 -5.22
C PHE A 239 2.48 -7.45 -5.65
N SER A 240 1.59 -8.14 -6.36
CA SER A 240 1.81 -9.50 -6.86
C SER A 240 1.58 -9.52 -8.37
N VAL A 241 2.65 -9.73 -9.13
CA VAL A 241 2.62 -9.73 -10.61
C VAL A 241 1.89 -10.96 -11.11
N LYS A 242 0.90 -10.77 -11.98
CA LYS A 242 0.21 -11.82 -12.75
C LYS A 242 0.76 -11.93 -14.17
N SER A 243 0.90 -10.81 -14.86
CA SER A 243 1.65 -10.72 -16.12
C SER A 243 2.64 -9.55 -16.04
N PRO A 244 3.92 -9.77 -16.42
CA PRO A 244 4.94 -8.74 -16.35
C PRO A 244 4.74 -7.68 -17.44
N LEU A 245 5.25 -6.47 -17.19
CA LEU A 245 5.29 -5.43 -18.19
C LEU A 245 6.39 -5.75 -19.22
N ALA A 246 6.02 -5.73 -20.48
CA ALA A 246 6.95 -5.79 -21.57
C ALA A 246 6.72 -4.60 -22.52
N ARG A 247 7.76 -4.20 -23.24
CA ARG A 247 7.61 -3.21 -24.30
C ARG A 247 6.88 -3.86 -25.48
N ALA A 248 5.85 -3.19 -25.97
CA ALA A 248 5.18 -3.62 -27.17
C ALA A 248 6.14 -3.64 -28.38
N THR A 249 6.18 -4.73 -29.10
CA THR A 249 6.96 -4.90 -30.33
C THR A 249 6.01 -5.33 -31.45
N GLY A 250 6.14 -4.70 -32.63
CA GLY A 250 5.20 -4.95 -33.72
C GLY A 250 3.91 -4.14 -33.59
N THR A 251 2.76 -4.74 -33.89
CA THR A 251 1.45 -4.04 -33.96
C THR A 251 0.51 -4.35 -32.79
N THR A 252 0.89 -5.24 -31.88
CA THR A 252 0.02 -5.68 -30.80
C THR A 252 0.42 -5.03 -29.48
N PRO A 253 -0.52 -4.44 -28.73
CA PRO A 253 -0.24 -3.93 -27.37
C PRO A 253 0.06 -5.08 -26.42
N VAL A 254 0.82 -4.78 -25.36
CA VAL A 254 1.15 -5.72 -24.28
C VAL A 254 0.56 -5.22 -22.97
N GLU A 255 -0.19 -6.07 -22.29
CA GLU A 255 -0.80 -5.76 -21.00
C GLU A 255 -0.04 -6.44 -19.85
N ALA A 256 0.35 -5.65 -18.86
CA ALA A 256 0.80 -6.13 -17.57
C ALA A 256 -0.34 -6.05 -16.55
N ARG A 257 -0.39 -7.02 -15.64
CA ARG A 257 -1.41 -7.12 -14.60
C ARG A 257 -0.77 -7.39 -13.24
N VAL A 258 -1.14 -6.62 -12.24
CA VAL A 258 -0.62 -6.76 -10.87
C VAL A 258 -1.78 -6.67 -9.88
N ILE A 259 -1.88 -7.64 -9.00
CA ILE A 259 -2.85 -7.62 -7.91
C ILE A 259 -2.28 -6.84 -6.73
N MET A 260 -3.07 -5.90 -6.21
CA MET A 260 -2.79 -5.17 -4.98
C MET A 260 -3.61 -5.77 -3.84
N THR A 261 -2.92 -6.24 -2.79
CA THR A 261 -3.52 -6.81 -1.58
C THR A 261 -3.30 -5.90 -0.39
N VAL A 262 -4.29 -5.75 0.48
CA VAL A 262 -4.20 -4.91 1.69
C VAL A 262 -3.50 -5.67 2.81
N GLU A 263 -2.24 -5.34 3.08
CA GLU A 263 -1.47 -5.88 4.21
C GLU A 263 -1.82 -5.16 5.52
N LYS A 264 -2.00 -3.85 5.47
CA LYS A 264 -2.41 -3.01 6.58
C LYS A 264 -3.39 -1.94 6.13
N ASP A 265 -4.35 -1.62 6.98
CA ASP A 265 -5.22 -0.45 6.86
C ASP A 265 -5.57 0.04 8.26
N ARG A 266 -4.94 1.13 8.71
CA ARG A 266 -5.13 1.62 10.07
C ARG A 266 -6.47 2.34 10.26
N PRO A 267 -6.94 3.19 9.31
CA PRO A 267 -8.26 3.80 9.39
C PRO A 267 -9.42 2.85 9.09
N GLY A 268 -9.23 1.82 8.26
CA GLY A 268 -10.20 0.76 7.99
C GLY A 268 -11.08 0.94 6.76
N PHE A 269 -11.12 2.11 6.11
CA PHE A 269 -12.00 2.37 4.96
C PHE A 269 -11.62 1.56 3.71
N VAL A 270 -10.31 1.36 3.48
CA VAL A 270 -9.81 0.63 2.32
C VAL A 270 -10.09 -0.86 2.47
N ARG A 271 -9.79 -1.44 3.64
CA ARG A 271 -10.00 -2.86 3.91
C ARG A 271 -11.47 -3.26 3.76
N ALA A 272 -12.40 -2.37 4.09
CA ALA A 272 -13.83 -2.59 3.91
C ALA A 272 -14.25 -2.70 2.43
N ARG A 273 -13.40 -2.30 1.48
CA ARG A 273 -13.61 -2.37 0.03
C ARG A 273 -12.79 -3.48 -0.64
N ALA A 274 -12.07 -4.27 0.13
CA ALA A 274 -11.28 -5.40 -0.37
C ALA A 274 -12.14 -6.66 -0.47
N ILE A 275 -11.89 -7.46 -1.49
CA ILE A 275 -12.48 -8.79 -1.70
C ILE A 275 -11.34 -9.80 -1.52
N ASP A 276 -11.45 -10.71 -0.57
CA ASP A 276 -10.40 -11.67 -0.20
C ASP A 276 -9.02 -11.03 0.02
N GLY A 277 -9.01 -9.84 0.64
CA GLY A 277 -7.82 -9.04 0.86
C GLY A 277 -7.31 -8.28 -0.37
N LYS A 278 -7.80 -8.56 -1.57
CA LYS A 278 -7.47 -7.83 -2.80
C LYS A 278 -8.25 -6.53 -2.85
N ILE A 279 -7.58 -5.45 -3.18
CA ILE A 279 -8.21 -4.12 -3.24
C ILE A 279 -8.27 -3.57 -4.66
N ALA A 280 -7.33 -3.90 -5.50
CA ALA A 280 -7.28 -3.45 -6.89
C ALA A 280 -6.46 -4.40 -7.76
N GLU A 281 -6.70 -4.33 -9.05
CA GLU A 281 -5.84 -4.83 -10.10
C GLU A 281 -5.25 -3.64 -10.87
N LEU A 282 -3.92 -3.47 -10.80
CA LEU A 282 -3.22 -2.52 -11.66
C LEU A 282 -3.06 -3.13 -13.04
N ARG A 283 -3.59 -2.46 -14.06
CA ARG A 283 -3.41 -2.78 -15.47
C ARG A 283 -2.58 -1.72 -16.15
N ILE A 284 -1.56 -2.14 -16.87
CA ILE A 284 -0.71 -1.27 -17.65
C ILE A 284 -0.61 -1.84 -19.05
N THR A 285 -1.11 -1.09 -20.06
CA THR A 285 -1.03 -1.48 -21.45
C THR A 285 0.01 -0.61 -22.15
N SER A 286 1.04 -1.25 -22.69
CA SER A 286 2.05 -0.60 -23.55
C SER A 286 1.64 -0.76 -25.01
N TRP A 287 1.56 0.35 -25.73
CA TRP A 287 1.19 0.40 -27.12
C TRP A 287 2.43 0.50 -28.03
N PRO A 288 2.38 0.00 -29.25
CA PRO A 288 3.52 0.05 -30.19
C PRO A 288 4.07 1.47 -30.45
N GLU A 289 3.21 2.46 -30.43
CA GLU A 289 3.53 3.90 -30.63
C GLU A 289 4.26 4.51 -29.44
N GLY A 290 4.43 3.76 -28.34
CA GLY A 290 5.12 4.20 -27.14
C GLY A 290 4.21 4.84 -26.08
N ASN A 291 2.91 4.94 -26.36
CA ASN A 291 1.93 5.35 -25.34
C ASN A 291 1.71 4.23 -24.33
N VAL A 292 1.29 4.62 -23.14
CA VAL A 292 0.97 3.70 -22.06
C VAL A 292 -0.37 4.11 -21.45
N SER A 293 -1.27 3.17 -21.27
CA SER A 293 -2.43 3.38 -20.40
C SER A 293 -2.20 2.65 -19.08
N ALA A 294 -2.54 3.29 -17.98
CA ALA A 294 -2.49 2.70 -16.65
C ALA A 294 -3.80 2.96 -15.92
N SER A 295 -4.35 1.92 -15.30
CA SER A 295 -5.58 2.04 -14.49
C SER A 295 -5.52 1.11 -13.28
N LEU A 296 -6.29 1.47 -12.25
CA LEU A 296 -6.60 0.56 -11.16
C LEU A 296 -8.05 0.11 -11.30
N GLU A 297 -8.22 -1.17 -11.55
CA GLU A 297 -9.53 -1.78 -11.65
C GLU A 297 -9.96 -2.34 -10.28
N PRO A 298 -11.28 -2.39 -9.98
CA PRO A 298 -11.77 -3.12 -8.82
C PRO A 298 -11.31 -4.59 -8.92
N PRO A 299 -11.10 -5.27 -7.77
CA PRO A 299 -10.80 -6.69 -7.80
C PRO A 299 -12.00 -7.42 -8.42
N THR A 300 -11.74 -8.21 -9.45
CA THR A 300 -12.77 -9.05 -10.05
C THR A 300 -13.17 -10.13 -9.06
N GLU A 301 -14.46 -10.29 -8.83
CA GLU A 301 -15.03 -11.49 -8.24
C GLU A 301 -14.83 -12.62 -9.27
N GLY A 302 -13.83 -13.42 -9.05
CA GLY A 302 -13.55 -14.52 -9.94
C GLY A 302 -12.25 -15.20 -9.55
N PRO A 303 -12.12 -16.48 -9.89
CA PRO A 303 -10.93 -17.23 -9.54
C PRO A 303 -9.68 -16.60 -10.16
N ASP A 304 -8.66 -16.35 -9.35
CA ASP A 304 -7.30 -16.17 -9.84
C ASP A 304 -6.89 -17.37 -10.68
N ALA A 305 -5.84 -17.24 -11.51
CA ALA A 305 -5.32 -18.39 -12.24
C ALA A 305 -5.03 -19.60 -11.32
N ASP A 306 -4.64 -19.34 -10.03
CA ASP A 306 -4.50 -20.39 -9.03
C ASP A 306 -5.87 -20.97 -8.59
N SER A 307 -6.94 -20.16 -8.55
CA SER A 307 -8.28 -20.66 -8.31
C SER A 307 -8.89 -21.33 -9.57
N GLU A 308 -8.56 -20.88 -10.78
CA GLU A 308 -8.97 -21.59 -11.99
C GLU A 308 -8.35 -23.00 -12.06
N VAL A 309 -7.07 -23.13 -11.69
CA VAL A 309 -6.43 -24.44 -11.52
C VAL A 309 -7.06 -25.19 -10.34
N ALA A 310 -7.41 -24.51 -9.24
CA ALA A 310 -8.12 -25.13 -8.13
C ALA A 310 -9.50 -25.63 -8.54
N TYR A 311 -10.28 -24.88 -9.33
CA TYR A 311 -11.56 -25.36 -9.86
C TYR A 311 -11.37 -26.61 -10.71
N ARG A 312 -10.37 -26.66 -11.59
CA ARG A 312 -10.04 -27.88 -12.35
C ARG A 312 -9.65 -29.05 -11.42
N ILE A 313 -8.98 -28.77 -10.29
CA ILE A 313 -8.72 -29.77 -9.25
C ILE A 313 -10.01 -30.25 -8.61
N LEU A 314 -10.95 -29.34 -8.29
CA LEU A 314 -12.25 -29.71 -7.71
C LEU A 314 -13.08 -30.55 -8.70
N GLU A 315 -13.13 -30.16 -9.98
CA GLU A 315 -13.78 -30.92 -11.06
C GLU A 315 -13.17 -32.33 -11.19
N PHE A 316 -11.84 -32.42 -11.20
CA PHE A 316 -11.15 -33.70 -11.22
C PHE A 316 -11.52 -34.56 -10.02
N LEU A 317 -11.49 -34.00 -8.80
CA LEU A 317 -11.86 -34.71 -7.57
C LEU A 317 -13.35 -35.05 -7.48
N ALA A 318 -14.21 -34.30 -8.15
CA ALA A 318 -15.64 -34.65 -8.24
C ALA A 318 -15.86 -35.98 -8.99
N HIS A 319 -14.98 -36.29 -9.95
CA HIS A 319 -15.02 -37.54 -10.71
C HIS A 319 -14.13 -38.63 -10.10
N TYR A 320 -13.02 -38.24 -9.46
CA TYR A 320 -11.98 -39.16 -8.98
C TYR A 320 -11.66 -38.88 -7.51
N ASP A 321 -12.69 -38.87 -6.63
CA ASP A 321 -12.54 -38.63 -5.19
C ASP A 321 -11.60 -39.66 -4.56
N GLY A 322 -10.79 -39.24 -3.61
CA GLY A 322 -9.76 -40.10 -3.00
C GLY A 322 -8.52 -40.30 -3.84
N SER A 323 -8.30 -39.47 -4.86
CA SER A 323 -7.07 -39.50 -5.67
C SER A 323 -5.84 -39.13 -4.84
N PRO A 324 -4.70 -39.81 -5.06
CA PRO A 324 -3.43 -39.39 -4.45
C PRO A 324 -2.92 -38.11 -5.13
N LYS A 325 -2.06 -37.36 -4.41
CA LYS A 325 -1.54 -36.06 -4.86
C LYS A 325 -0.91 -36.10 -6.26
N ASN A 326 -0.13 -37.15 -6.54
CA ASN A 326 0.47 -37.34 -7.88
C ASN A 326 -0.59 -37.66 -8.97
N GLY A 327 -1.70 -38.32 -8.62
CA GLY A 327 -2.83 -38.54 -9.50
C GLY A 327 -3.47 -37.22 -9.95
N VAL A 328 -3.65 -36.29 -9.04
CA VAL A 328 -4.14 -34.93 -9.35
C VAL A 328 -3.13 -34.15 -10.19
N GLU A 329 -1.83 -34.23 -9.86
CA GLU A 329 -0.78 -33.52 -10.62
C GLU A 329 -0.69 -33.98 -12.08
N HIS A 330 -1.06 -35.26 -12.39
CA HIS A 330 -1.04 -35.77 -13.76
C HIS A 330 -2.40 -35.69 -14.46
N GLY A 331 -3.49 -35.64 -13.70
CA GLY A 331 -4.84 -35.64 -14.24
C GLY A 331 -5.43 -34.25 -14.47
N VAL A 332 -4.81 -33.19 -13.94
CA VAL A 332 -5.25 -31.81 -14.10
C VAL A 332 -4.33 -31.06 -15.06
N GLU A 333 -4.92 -30.33 -16.01
CA GLU A 333 -4.16 -29.53 -16.99
C GLU A 333 -3.50 -28.32 -16.29
N GLY A 334 -2.19 -28.17 -16.45
CA GLY A 334 -1.38 -27.09 -15.89
C GLY A 334 0.05 -27.52 -15.60
N ASN A 335 0.92 -26.57 -15.23
CA ASN A 335 2.24 -26.95 -14.77
C ASN A 335 2.19 -27.47 -13.32
N ALA A 336 3.08 -28.40 -12.97
CA ALA A 336 3.10 -29.09 -11.67
C ALA A 336 3.22 -28.12 -10.46
N THR A 337 3.86 -26.97 -10.65
CA THR A 337 4.01 -25.95 -9.59
C THR A 337 2.69 -25.21 -9.35
N ALA A 338 1.98 -24.82 -10.41
CA ALA A 338 0.67 -24.18 -10.31
C ALA A 338 -0.34 -25.15 -9.67
N ILE A 339 -0.37 -26.42 -10.10
CA ILE A 339 -1.27 -27.43 -9.52
C ILE A 339 -0.97 -27.64 -8.02
N ARG A 340 0.30 -27.72 -7.62
CA ARG A 340 0.67 -27.86 -6.20
C ARG A 340 0.27 -26.65 -5.34
N ASN A 341 0.42 -25.44 -5.88
CA ASN A 341 0.02 -24.23 -5.20
C ASN A 341 -1.50 -24.12 -5.07
N ALA A 342 -2.22 -24.37 -6.16
CA ALA A 342 -3.68 -24.37 -6.20
C ALA A 342 -4.27 -25.46 -5.27
N LEU A 343 -3.67 -26.66 -5.23
CA LEU A 343 -4.08 -27.72 -4.31
C LEU A 343 -3.88 -27.32 -2.85
N ARG A 344 -2.73 -26.70 -2.50
CA ARG A 344 -2.49 -26.22 -1.15
C ARG A 344 -3.53 -25.18 -0.76
N TRP A 345 -3.80 -24.21 -1.66
CA TRP A 345 -4.81 -23.21 -1.47
C TRP A 345 -6.21 -23.81 -1.28
N ALA A 346 -6.63 -24.80 -2.11
CA ALA A 346 -7.91 -25.49 -1.98
C ALA A 346 -8.05 -26.25 -0.63
N VAL A 347 -6.94 -26.77 -0.11
CA VAL A 347 -6.91 -27.39 1.24
C VAL A 347 -7.05 -26.33 2.33
N ASP A 348 -6.38 -25.19 2.21
CA ASP A 348 -6.46 -24.07 3.14
C ASP A 348 -7.89 -23.45 3.16
N GLN A 349 -8.56 -23.42 2.00
CA GLN A 349 -9.98 -23.03 1.88
C GLN A 349 -10.96 -24.10 2.38
N ARG A 350 -10.48 -25.26 2.80
CA ARG A 350 -11.29 -26.42 3.20
C ARG A 350 -12.19 -26.99 2.07
N TRP A 351 -11.88 -26.71 0.84
CA TRP A 351 -12.56 -27.28 -0.32
C TRP A 351 -12.11 -28.71 -0.59
N VAL A 352 -10.86 -29.03 -0.23
CA VAL A 352 -10.26 -30.35 -0.30
C VAL A 352 -9.79 -30.79 1.08
N ARG A 353 -10.11 -32.01 1.45
CA ARG A 353 -9.63 -32.68 2.68
C ARG A 353 -8.54 -33.67 2.33
N VAL A 354 -7.49 -33.70 3.14
CA VAL A 354 -6.41 -34.69 3.02
C VAL A 354 -6.66 -35.81 4.03
N GLU A 355 -6.75 -37.05 3.56
CA GLU A 355 -6.83 -38.24 4.38
C GLU A 355 -5.52 -39.02 4.29
N GLN A 356 -4.92 -39.36 5.42
CA GLN A 356 -3.73 -40.20 5.46
C GLN A 356 -4.14 -41.68 5.59
N LYS A 357 -3.83 -42.47 4.56
CA LYS A 357 -4.07 -43.93 4.56
C LYS A 357 -2.74 -44.66 4.38
N GLY A 358 -2.14 -45.09 5.47
CA GLY A 358 -0.78 -45.62 5.48
C GLY A 358 0.22 -44.55 5.05
N ASN A 359 1.06 -44.82 4.07
CA ASN A 359 2.05 -43.89 3.51
C ASN A 359 1.47 -43.01 2.37
N ARG A 360 0.16 -43.06 2.09
CA ARG A 360 -0.47 -42.30 1.02
C ARG A 360 -1.33 -41.18 1.57
N HIS A 361 -1.26 -40.02 0.97
CA HIS A 361 -2.16 -38.91 1.19
C HIS A 361 -3.21 -38.90 0.08
N LEU A 362 -4.47 -39.15 0.45
CA LEU A 362 -5.62 -39.14 -0.45
C LEU A 362 -6.35 -37.82 -0.32
N LEU A 363 -6.81 -37.28 -1.43
CA LEU A 363 -7.47 -35.99 -1.54
C LEU A 363 -8.96 -36.21 -1.78
N HIS A 364 -9.79 -35.61 -0.92
CA HIS A 364 -11.23 -35.74 -0.97
C HIS A 364 -11.89 -34.38 -1.13
N LEU A 365 -12.87 -34.31 -2.02
CA LEU A 365 -13.71 -33.15 -2.20
C LEU A 365 -14.68 -33.02 -0.99
N THR A 366 -14.68 -31.86 -0.33
CA THR A 366 -15.61 -31.55 0.77
C THR A 366 -16.95 -31.04 0.23
N ASP A 367 -17.96 -30.93 1.11
CA ASP A 367 -19.24 -30.32 0.74
C ASP A 367 -19.08 -28.84 0.37
N LEU A 368 -18.15 -28.12 1.04
CA LEU A 368 -17.78 -26.75 0.67
C LEU A 368 -17.16 -26.69 -0.73
N GLY A 369 -16.29 -27.66 -1.07
CA GLY A 369 -15.71 -27.76 -2.40
C GLY A 369 -16.74 -28.11 -3.47
N ARG A 370 -17.71 -28.99 -3.17
CA ARG A 370 -18.82 -29.30 -4.09
C ARG A 370 -19.71 -28.09 -4.34
N ALA A 371 -20.00 -27.30 -3.32
CA ALA A 371 -20.78 -26.07 -3.46
C ALA A 371 -20.13 -25.06 -4.41
N GLN A 372 -18.79 -25.04 -4.49
CA GLN A 372 -18.07 -24.17 -5.45
C GLN A 372 -18.31 -24.59 -6.91
N LEU A 373 -18.48 -25.89 -7.19
CA LEU A 373 -18.77 -26.39 -8.53
C LEU A 373 -20.23 -26.14 -8.98
N GLY A 374 -21.16 -25.99 -8.02
CA GLY A 374 -22.58 -25.74 -8.30
C GLY A 374 -22.93 -24.27 -8.59
N GLY A 375 -22.00 -23.32 -8.35
CA GLY A 375 -22.25 -21.88 -8.53
C GLY A 375 -22.05 -21.33 -9.96
N THR A 376 -21.58 -22.16 -10.90
CA THR A 376 -21.27 -21.71 -12.28
C THR A 376 -22.29 -22.14 -13.34
N GLY A 377 -23.47 -22.61 -12.95
CA GLY A 377 -24.42 -23.22 -13.87
C GLY A 377 -25.84 -22.66 -13.78
N ASP A 378 -26.06 -21.35 -13.89
CA ASP A 378 -27.37 -20.83 -14.30
C ASP A 378 -27.30 -19.37 -14.80
N GLU A 379 -26.70 -19.21 -15.99
CA GLU A 379 -27.00 -18.08 -16.90
C GLU A 379 -26.62 -18.52 -18.32
N ARG A 380 -27.60 -19.18 -18.98
CA ARG A 380 -27.67 -19.25 -20.44
C ARG A 380 -29.08 -18.85 -20.86
#